data_1336e7e393b6426dc1caecf0944ca9c1
#
_entry.id   1336e7e393b6426dc1caecf0944ca9c1
#
_cell.length_a   1.000
_cell.length_b   1.000
_cell.length_c   1.000
_cell.angle_alpha   90.00
_cell.angle_beta   90.00
_cell.angle_gamma   90.00
#
_symmetry.space_group_name_H-M   'P 1'
#
loop_
_entity.id
_entity.type
_entity.pdbx_description
1 polymer ?
#
loop_
_entity_poly.entity_id
_entity_poly.type
_entity_poly.pdbx_seq_one_letter_code
_entity_poly.pdbx_strand_id
1 'polypeptide(L)'
;MPRMPTFAVIGDMHGNLPAFDAVLDDLAVVKPDAIYLAGDYVNRGPQSGAVVERALALGLPAISGNHDTWLASMAHGRHIPTNWDDSWWTPQRLAVGELTPSRLAWLDGLPATLHIELSGAAPALLVHGSPRGSREGMGRMFSDEQAAEALVGVAERTVIGAHIHYPWERRVNGAHIIVIGAVGCPFNGDINAQYGLFAWDGETHDWRFEQRSVPYDHERIYAAWRESGYLDDGSLAAELMLLEHRTARTHYVPFWDWCLARDLPLTRESHARFVAERG
;
A
#
# COMPACT_ATOMS: atom_id res chain seq x y z
N MET A 1 -31.56 3.09 -18.71
CA MET A 1 -30.31 2.49 -19.16
C MET A 1 -29.82 1.53 -18.08
N PRO A 2 -29.24 0.37 -18.39
CA PRO A 2 -28.65 -0.46 -17.38
C PRO A 2 -27.58 0.33 -16.63
N ARG A 3 -27.46 0.13 -15.32
CA ARG A 3 -26.42 0.77 -14.50
C ARG A 3 -25.04 0.30 -14.99
N MET A 4 -24.14 1.24 -15.21
CA MET A 4 -22.78 0.92 -15.62
C MET A 4 -22.06 0.21 -14.46
N PRO A 5 -21.33 -0.89 -14.70
CA PRO A 5 -20.62 -1.59 -13.64
C PRO A 5 -19.57 -0.70 -13.00
N THR A 6 -19.45 -0.84 -11.66
CA THR A 6 -18.52 -0.08 -10.83
C THR A 6 -17.77 -0.98 -9.88
N PHE A 7 -16.52 -0.66 -9.56
CA PHE A 7 -15.79 -1.33 -8.48
C PHE A 7 -14.85 -0.37 -7.76
N ALA A 8 -14.45 -0.74 -6.57
CA ALA A 8 -13.45 -0.02 -5.79
C ALA A 8 -12.21 -0.88 -5.57
N VAL A 9 -11.03 -0.25 -5.52
CA VAL A 9 -9.76 -0.86 -5.16
C VAL A 9 -9.17 -0.12 -3.97
N ILE A 10 -8.86 -0.86 -2.91
CA ILE A 10 -8.29 -0.38 -1.64
C ILE A 10 -6.91 -1.00 -1.49
N GLY A 11 -5.86 -0.22 -1.25
CA GLY A 11 -4.51 -0.72 -1.05
C GLY A 11 -3.72 0.09 -0.03
N ASP A 12 -2.57 -0.44 0.38
CA ASP A 12 -1.60 0.24 1.22
C ASP A 12 -2.20 0.73 2.55
N MET A 13 -2.92 -0.17 3.24
CA MET A 13 -3.54 0.10 4.55
C MET A 13 -2.50 0.31 5.65
N HIS A 14 -1.39 -0.42 5.58
CA HIS A 14 -0.21 -0.21 6.41
C HIS A 14 -0.50 -0.02 7.90
N GLY A 15 -1.23 -0.96 8.51
CA GLY A 15 -1.51 -0.91 9.95
C GLY A 15 -2.24 0.34 10.42
N ASN A 16 -2.98 1.04 9.55
CA ASN A 16 -3.81 2.20 9.87
C ASN A 16 -5.29 1.82 9.83
N LEU A 17 -5.75 1.19 10.92
CA LEU A 17 -7.14 0.73 11.03
C LEU A 17 -8.16 1.88 10.95
N PRO A 18 -7.96 3.05 11.61
CA PRO A 18 -8.91 4.16 11.49
C PRO A 18 -9.13 4.65 10.05
N ALA A 19 -8.06 4.72 9.24
CA ALA A 19 -8.15 5.08 7.83
C ALA A 19 -8.89 4.01 7.02
N PHE A 20 -8.61 2.72 7.29
CA PHE A 20 -9.27 1.61 6.61
C PHE A 20 -10.77 1.58 6.92
N ASP A 21 -11.17 1.73 8.20
CA ASP A 21 -12.58 1.79 8.58
C ASP A 21 -13.31 2.97 7.91
N ALA A 22 -12.69 4.15 7.84
CA ALA A 22 -13.30 5.31 7.19
C ALA A 22 -13.54 5.06 5.68
N VAL A 23 -12.62 4.39 4.99
CA VAL A 23 -12.83 3.99 3.59
C VAL A 23 -13.98 2.99 3.47
N LEU A 24 -14.10 2.04 4.38
CA LEU A 24 -15.21 1.08 4.38
C LEU A 24 -16.57 1.78 4.64
N ASP A 25 -16.60 2.78 5.50
CA ASP A 25 -17.80 3.61 5.75
C ASP A 25 -18.21 4.42 4.51
N ASP A 26 -17.24 5.02 3.79
CA ASP A 26 -17.50 5.73 2.53
C ASP A 26 -18.03 4.75 1.45
N LEU A 27 -17.42 3.56 1.35
CA LEU A 27 -17.88 2.51 0.42
C LEU A 27 -19.28 1.98 0.73
N ALA A 28 -19.70 1.97 1.99
CA ALA A 28 -21.06 1.62 2.36
C ALA A 28 -22.09 2.63 1.85
N VAL A 29 -21.66 3.89 1.59
CA VAL A 29 -22.47 4.95 0.95
C VAL A 29 -22.40 4.87 -0.56
N VAL A 30 -21.19 4.74 -1.13
CA VAL A 30 -20.93 4.69 -2.58
C VAL A 30 -21.56 3.45 -3.23
N LYS A 31 -21.48 2.30 -2.56
CA LYS A 31 -22.04 1.01 -2.99
C LYS A 31 -21.59 0.59 -4.39
N PRO A 32 -20.28 0.42 -4.62
CA PRO A 32 -19.80 -0.18 -5.86
C PRO A 32 -20.30 -1.63 -6.00
N ASP A 33 -20.31 -2.17 -7.22
CA ASP A 33 -20.76 -3.54 -7.47
C ASP A 33 -19.76 -4.59 -6.96
N ALA A 34 -18.47 -4.21 -6.83
CA ALA A 34 -17.42 -5.04 -6.24
C ALA A 34 -16.36 -4.20 -5.52
N ILE A 35 -15.63 -4.81 -4.58
CA ILE A 35 -14.51 -4.21 -3.84
C ILE A 35 -13.34 -5.20 -3.86
N TYR A 36 -12.13 -4.70 -4.11
CA TYR A 36 -10.90 -5.49 -4.16
C TYR A 36 -9.83 -4.88 -3.26
N LEU A 37 -9.03 -5.74 -2.62
CA LEU A 37 -7.93 -5.34 -1.75
C LEU A 37 -6.59 -5.56 -2.47
N ALA A 38 -5.79 -4.50 -2.60
CA ALA A 38 -4.58 -4.45 -3.42
C ALA A 38 -3.26 -4.68 -2.65
N GLY A 39 -3.30 -5.25 -1.45
CA GLY A 39 -2.11 -5.57 -0.66
C GLY A 39 -1.61 -4.46 0.26
N ASP A 40 -0.49 -4.76 0.94
CA ASP A 40 0.16 -3.94 1.95
C ASP A 40 -0.75 -3.60 3.14
N TYR A 41 -1.24 -4.67 3.80
CA TYR A 41 -2.04 -4.58 5.03
C TYR A 41 -1.19 -4.23 6.24
N VAL A 42 0.06 -4.67 6.27
CA VAL A 42 0.96 -4.65 7.42
C VAL A 42 2.10 -3.64 7.27
N ASN A 43 2.84 -3.45 8.40
CA ASN A 43 3.99 -2.54 8.49
C ASN A 43 3.60 -1.05 8.37
N ARG A 44 4.57 -0.15 8.60
CA ARG A 44 4.48 1.33 8.55
C ARG A 44 3.50 1.97 9.54
N GLY A 45 2.50 1.26 10.05
CA GLY A 45 1.57 1.71 11.07
C GLY A 45 1.46 0.69 12.20
N PRO A 46 0.95 1.11 13.37
CA PRO A 46 1.05 0.35 14.62
C PRO A 46 -0.09 -0.65 14.84
N GLN A 47 -0.93 -0.93 13.85
CA GLN A 47 -2.10 -1.79 13.99
C GLN A 47 -2.16 -2.87 12.89
N SER A 48 -1.00 -3.45 12.53
CA SER A 48 -0.89 -4.45 11.46
C SER A 48 -1.83 -5.63 11.67
N GLY A 49 -1.85 -6.19 12.89
CA GLY A 49 -2.71 -7.31 13.22
C GLY A 49 -4.20 -6.99 13.13
N ALA A 50 -4.60 -5.79 13.53
CA ALA A 50 -6.00 -5.35 13.48
C ALA A 50 -6.47 -5.12 12.04
N VAL A 51 -5.62 -4.56 11.17
CA VAL A 51 -5.93 -4.39 9.74
C VAL A 51 -6.08 -5.75 9.06
N VAL A 52 -5.17 -6.70 9.31
CA VAL A 52 -5.28 -8.07 8.76
C VAL A 52 -6.56 -8.76 9.24
N GLU A 53 -6.89 -8.66 10.52
CA GLU A 53 -8.13 -9.22 11.09
C GLU A 53 -9.38 -8.63 10.40
N ARG A 54 -9.37 -7.30 10.20
CA ARG A 54 -10.47 -6.60 9.52
C ARG A 54 -10.61 -7.04 8.07
N ALA A 55 -9.51 -7.14 7.32
CA ALA A 55 -9.50 -7.58 5.93
C ALA A 55 -9.98 -9.04 5.79
N LEU A 56 -9.50 -9.93 6.67
CA LEU A 56 -9.92 -11.32 6.72
C LEU A 56 -11.42 -11.45 7.00
N ALA A 57 -11.96 -10.67 7.96
CA ALA A 57 -13.38 -10.70 8.32
C ALA A 57 -14.29 -10.20 7.18
N LEU A 58 -13.80 -9.33 6.28
CA LEU A 58 -14.56 -8.87 5.12
C LEU A 58 -14.71 -9.95 4.05
N GLY A 59 -13.79 -10.91 3.94
CA GLY A 59 -13.82 -11.97 2.93
C GLY A 59 -13.81 -11.46 1.49
N LEU A 60 -13.26 -10.26 1.24
CA LEU A 60 -13.18 -9.64 -0.09
C LEU A 60 -12.07 -10.28 -0.92
N PRO A 61 -12.18 -10.26 -2.27
CA PRO A 61 -11.06 -10.63 -3.14
C PRO A 61 -9.84 -9.74 -2.85
N ALA A 62 -8.69 -10.36 -2.63
CA ALA A 62 -7.50 -9.72 -2.10
C ALA A 62 -6.22 -10.27 -2.75
N ILE A 63 -5.21 -9.42 -2.91
CA ILE A 63 -3.85 -9.80 -3.33
C ILE A 63 -2.84 -9.45 -2.25
N SER A 64 -1.64 -10.05 -2.32
CA SER A 64 -0.52 -9.68 -1.43
C SER A 64 0.24 -8.48 -1.96
N GLY A 65 0.72 -7.63 -1.03
CA GLY A 65 1.72 -6.61 -1.32
C GLY A 65 3.15 -7.05 -0.93
N ASN A 66 4.12 -6.18 -1.16
CA ASN A 66 5.51 -6.48 -0.83
C ASN A 66 5.77 -6.46 0.68
N HIS A 67 5.07 -5.64 1.46
CA HIS A 67 5.20 -5.65 2.92
C HIS A 67 4.56 -6.88 3.55
N ASP A 68 3.48 -7.39 2.98
CA ASP A 68 2.82 -8.61 3.44
C ASP A 68 3.75 -9.83 3.30
N THR A 69 4.31 -10.03 2.11
CA THR A 69 5.26 -11.11 1.85
C THR A 69 6.55 -10.97 2.64
N TRP A 70 7.02 -9.75 2.87
CA TRP A 70 8.23 -9.48 3.64
C TRP A 70 8.05 -9.80 5.11
N LEU A 71 7.01 -9.27 5.78
CA LEU A 71 6.73 -9.55 7.18
C LEU A 71 6.36 -11.02 7.43
N ALA A 72 5.58 -11.65 6.54
CA ALA A 72 5.30 -13.07 6.62
C ALA A 72 6.60 -13.90 6.56
N SER A 73 7.55 -13.53 5.68
CA SER A 73 8.86 -14.17 5.62
C SER A 73 9.64 -14.05 6.94
N MET A 74 9.62 -12.86 7.57
CA MET A 74 10.25 -12.63 8.88
C MET A 74 9.55 -13.44 10.00
N ALA A 75 8.23 -13.50 10.00
CA ALA A 75 7.46 -14.32 10.94
C ALA A 75 7.81 -15.82 10.84
N HIS A 76 8.17 -16.28 9.65
CA HIS A 76 8.71 -17.63 9.41
C HIS A 76 10.20 -17.78 9.71
N GLY A 77 10.86 -16.79 10.30
CA GLY A 77 12.29 -16.81 10.62
C GLY A 77 13.21 -16.66 9.40
N ARG A 78 12.71 -16.15 8.27
CA ARG A 78 13.48 -15.92 7.03
C ARG A 78 13.74 -14.43 6.81
N HIS A 79 14.86 -14.10 6.15
CA HIS A 79 15.23 -12.71 5.81
C HIS A 79 15.31 -11.79 7.03
N ILE A 80 15.68 -12.35 8.20
CA ILE A 80 15.93 -11.58 9.41
C ILE A 80 17.26 -10.83 9.24
N PRO A 81 17.29 -9.49 9.41
CA PRO A 81 18.55 -8.73 9.40
C PRO A 81 19.50 -9.18 10.50
N THR A 82 20.81 -9.08 10.26
CA THR A 82 21.85 -9.46 11.24
C THR A 82 21.81 -8.60 12.51
N ASN A 83 21.33 -7.35 12.39
CA ASN A 83 21.14 -6.39 13.48
C ASN A 83 19.66 -6.26 13.87
N TRP A 84 18.92 -7.39 13.87
CA TRP A 84 17.48 -7.42 14.11
C TRP A 84 17.08 -6.80 15.46
N ASP A 85 17.94 -6.86 16.46
CA ASP A 85 17.69 -6.32 17.81
C ASP A 85 17.87 -4.80 17.90
N ASP A 86 18.44 -4.14 16.89
CA ASP A 86 18.56 -2.69 16.86
C ASP A 86 17.18 -2.01 16.88
N SER A 87 17.10 -0.84 17.53
CA SER A 87 15.85 -0.05 17.62
C SER A 87 15.30 0.38 16.24
N TRP A 88 16.14 0.37 15.20
CA TRP A 88 15.67 0.59 13.81
C TRP A 88 14.59 -0.41 13.41
N TRP A 89 14.69 -1.68 13.85
CA TRP A 89 13.79 -2.76 13.46
C TRP A 89 12.57 -2.93 14.40
N THR A 90 12.41 -2.07 15.41
CA THR A 90 11.28 -2.13 16.34
C THR A 90 9.93 -2.17 15.65
N PRO A 91 9.63 -1.33 14.63
CA PRO A 91 8.34 -1.42 13.94
C PRO A 91 8.07 -2.78 13.33
N GLN A 92 9.09 -3.40 12.70
CA GLN A 92 8.94 -4.70 12.06
C GLN A 92 8.81 -5.83 13.08
N ARG A 93 9.59 -5.78 14.19
CA ARG A 93 9.47 -6.76 15.28
C ARG A 93 8.08 -6.77 15.89
N LEU A 94 7.53 -5.59 16.18
CA LEU A 94 6.19 -5.46 16.76
C LEU A 94 5.11 -5.90 15.77
N ALA A 95 5.20 -5.48 14.50
CA ALA A 95 4.27 -5.90 13.46
C ALA A 95 4.29 -7.43 13.25
N VAL A 96 5.47 -8.07 13.26
CA VAL A 96 5.60 -9.53 13.21
C VAL A 96 4.96 -10.18 14.43
N GLY A 97 5.13 -9.60 15.62
CA GLY A 97 4.51 -10.08 16.87
C GLY A 97 2.98 -10.05 16.85
N GLU A 98 2.38 -9.22 16.04
CA GLU A 98 0.93 -9.15 15.84
C GLU A 98 0.38 -10.23 14.89
N LEU A 99 1.25 -10.94 14.14
CA LEU A 99 0.84 -11.96 13.17
C LEU A 99 0.58 -13.32 13.86
N THR A 100 -0.63 -13.51 14.34
CA THR A 100 -1.09 -14.83 14.83
C THR A 100 -1.01 -15.87 13.70
N PRO A 101 -0.99 -17.20 14.03
CA PRO A 101 -0.97 -18.24 12.99
C PRO A 101 -2.08 -18.12 11.95
N SER A 102 -3.29 -17.68 12.34
CA SER A 102 -4.40 -17.48 11.40
C SER A 102 -4.20 -16.29 10.48
N ARG A 103 -3.68 -15.17 10.99
CA ARG A 103 -3.36 -13.98 10.19
C ARG A 103 -2.22 -14.26 9.20
N LEU A 104 -1.19 -14.97 9.68
CA LEU A 104 -0.06 -15.38 8.85
C LEU A 104 -0.50 -16.32 7.73
N ALA A 105 -1.32 -17.34 8.05
CA ALA A 105 -1.86 -18.25 7.05
C ALA A 105 -2.72 -17.54 5.99
N TRP A 106 -3.46 -16.49 6.36
CA TRP A 106 -4.20 -15.68 5.40
C TRP A 106 -3.27 -14.90 4.49
N LEU A 107 -2.25 -14.21 5.02
CA LEU A 107 -1.26 -13.49 4.22
C LEU A 107 -0.50 -14.41 3.26
N ASP A 108 -0.08 -15.60 3.72
CA ASP A 108 0.62 -16.61 2.90
C ASP A 108 -0.26 -17.18 1.76
N GLY A 109 -1.59 -17.18 1.96
CA GLY A 109 -2.55 -17.66 0.97
C GLY A 109 -2.96 -16.64 -0.09
N LEU A 110 -2.56 -15.38 0.02
CA LEU A 110 -2.94 -14.34 -0.93
C LEU A 110 -2.25 -14.53 -2.29
N PRO A 111 -2.98 -14.44 -3.41
CA PRO A 111 -2.39 -14.42 -4.74
C PRO A 111 -1.60 -13.11 -4.97
N ALA A 112 -0.68 -13.13 -5.93
CA ALA A 112 0.09 -11.94 -6.33
C ALA A 112 -0.72 -10.98 -7.21
N THR A 113 -1.70 -11.50 -7.96
CA THR A 113 -2.52 -10.74 -8.91
C THR A 113 -3.95 -11.27 -8.93
N LEU A 114 -4.90 -10.45 -9.38
CA LEU A 114 -6.29 -10.85 -9.64
C LEU A 114 -6.78 -10.28 -10.96
N HIS A 115 -7.60 -11.07 -11.69
CA HIS A 115 -8.38 -10.59 -12.82
C HIS A 115 -9.73 -10.06 -12.29
N ILE A 116 -10.04 -8.80 -12.61
CA ILE A 116 -11.31 -8.15 -12.27
C ILE A 116 -12.24 -8.34 -13.47
N GLU A 117 -13.31 -9.10 -13.27
CA GLU A 117 -14.32 -9.36 -14.31
C GLU A 117 -15.70 -8.94 -13.83
N LEU A 118 -16.30 -7.94 -14.49
CA LEU A 118 -17.66 -7.51 -14.23
C LEU A 118 -18.48 -7.62 -15.52
N SER A 119 -19.71 -8.12 -15.41
CA SER A 119 -20.60 -8.31 -16.55
C SER A 119 -20.85 -7.01 -17.30
N GLY A 120 -20.61 -6.99 -18.60
CA GLY A 120 -20.82 -5.83 -19.46
C GLY A 120 -19.64 -4.86 -19.52
N ALA A 121 -18.49 -5.20 -18.94
CA ALA A 121 -17.26 -4.40 -19.00
C ALA A 121 -16.07 -5.24 -19.48
N ALA A 122 -15.01 -4.59 -19.96
CA ALA A 122 -13.74 -5.27 -20.23
C ALA A 122 -13.03 -5.66 -18.92
N PRO A 123 -12.29 -6.78 -18.89
CA PRO A 123 -11.52 -7.18 -17.72
C PRO A 123 -10.39 -6.20 -17.42
N ALA A 124 -10.00 -6.13 -16.14
CA ALA A 124 -8.82 -5.41 -15.68
C ALA A 124 -7.92 -6.34 -14.86
N LEU A 125 -6.60 -6.11 -14.90
CA LEU A 125 -5.63 -6.82 -14.08
C LEU A 125 -5.31 -5.99 -12.84
N LEU A 126 -5.50 -6.57 -11.65
CA LEU A 126 -5.06 -6.00 -10.38
C LEU A 126 -3.72 -6.59 -9.98
N VAL A 127 -2.75 -5.71 -9.73
CA VAL A 127 -1.41 -6.02 -9.23
C VAL A 127 -1.10 -5.10 -8.04
N HIS A 128 -0.15 -5.46 -7.17
CA HIS A 128 0.29 -4.52 -6.15
C HIS A 128 1.28 -3.50 -6.73
N GLY A 129 2.41 -3.93 -7.25
CA GLY A 129 3.43 -3.10 -7.89
C GLY A 129 3.26 -3.04 -9.41
N SER A 130 3.84 -4.02 -10.12
CA SER A 130 3.67 -4.22 -11.56
C SER A 130 3.31 -5.68 -11.87
N PRO A 131 2.93 -6.03 -13.12
CA PRO A 131 2.76 -7.44 -13.51
C PRO A 131 4.00 -8.31 -13.30
N ARG A 132 5.20 -7.72 -13.22
CA ARG A 132 6.47 -8.44 -12.99
C ARG A 132 6.76 -8.69 -11.51
N GLY A 133 6.15 -7.92 -10.60
CA GLY A 133 6.35 -8.12 -9.18
C GLY A 133 5.86 -7.00 -8.28
N SER A 134 5.64 -7.33 -7.01
CA SER A 134 5.06 -6.42 -6.02
C SER A 134 5.97 -5.26 -5.59
N ARG A 135 7.28 -5.33 -5.87
CA ARG A 135 8.26 -4.29 -5.51
C ARG A 135 8.55 -3.30 -6.63
N GLU A 136 8.09 -3.56 -7.82
CA GLU A 136 8.29 -2.69 -8.97
C GLU A 136 7.13 -1.70 -9.09
N GLY A 137 7.34 -0.47 -8.61
CA GLY A 137 6.29 0.55 -8.67
C GLY A 137 6.12 1.14 -10.08
N MET A 138 4.90 1.12 -10.61
CA MET A 138 4.56 1.77 -11.89
C MET A 138 4.36 3.28 -11.71
N GLY A 139 5.31 3.98 -11.09
CA GLY A 139 5.26 5.41 -10.78
C GLY A 139 5.52 6.31 -11.99
N ARG A 140 5.52 7.64 -11.76
CA ARG A 140 5.75 8.65 -12.80
C ARG A 140 7.11 8.52 -13.51
N MET A 141 8.11 7.97 -12.82
CA MET A 141 9.45 7.73 -13.37
C MET A 141 9.57 6.40 -14.13
N PHE A 142 8.52 5.58 -14.12
CA PHE A 142 8.46 4.34 -14.87
C PHE A 142 8.30 4.66 -16.36
N SER A 143 9.36 4.42 -17.16
CA SER A 143 9.37 4.85 -18.57
C SER A 143 8.36 4.06 -19.43
N ASP A 144 8.08 4.54 -20.64
CA ASP A 144 7.19 3.83 -21.56
C ASP A 144 7.76 2.48 -22.00
N GLU A 145 9.10 2.38 -22.12
CA GLU A 145 9.80 1.13 -22.39
C GLU A 145 9.65 0.15 -21.22
N GLN A 146 9.87 0.61 -19.99
CA GLN A 146 9.67 -0.21 -18.79
C GLN A 146 8.22 -0.69 -18.66
N ALA A 147 7.25 0.20 -18.97
CA ALA A 147 5.83 -0.15 -18.97
C ALA A 147 5.51 -1.19 -20.05
N ALA A 148 6.02 -1.01 -21.27
CA ALA A 148 5.83 -1.97 -22.35
C ALA A 148 6.40 -3.36 -22.01
N GLU A 149 7.59 -3.40 -21.40
CA GLU A 149 8.20 -4.64 -20.90
C GLU A 149 7.37 -5.29 -19.79
N ALA A 150 6.87 -4.50 -18.84
CA ALA A 150 6.08 -5.02 -17.73
C ALA A 150 4.72 -5.57 -18.18
N LEU A 151 4.21 -5.11 -19.31
CA LEU A 151 2.93 -5.53 -19.90
C LEU A 151 3.08 -6.72 -20.85
N VAL A 152 4.28 -7.26 -21.08
CA VAL A 152 4.46 -8.44 -21.93
C VAL A 152 3.68 -9.63 -21.36
N GLY A 153 2.77 -10.18 -22.17
CA GLY A 153 1.93 -11.32 -21.76
C GLY A 153 0.67 -10.94 -20.97
N VAL A 154 0.45 -9.66 -20.68
CA VAL A 154 -0.79 -9.17 -20.07
C VAL A 154 -1.85 -9.02 -21.15
N ALA A 155 -3.01 -9.66 -20.97
CA ALA A 155 -4.12 -9.63 -21.93
C ALA A 155 -5.06 -8.42 -21.72
N GLU A 156 -5.15 -7.94 -20.48
CA GLU A 156 -6.02 -6.84 -20.09
C GLU A 156 -5.46 -5.50 -20.58
N ARG A 157 -6.35 -4.67 -21.12
CA ARG A 157 -5.99 -3.29 -21.48
C ARG A 157 -5.83 -2.36 -20.28
N THR A 158 -6.49 -2.68 -19.18
CA THR A 158 -6.42 -1.89 -17.94
C THR A 158 -5.65 -2.66 -16.88
N VAL A 159 -4.58 -2.06 -16.37
CA VAL A 159 -3.76 -2.59 -15.27
C VAL A 159 -3.81 -1.60 -14.11
N ILE A 160 -4.22 -2.11 -12.94
CA ILE A 160 -4.41 -1.30 -11.73
C ILE A 160 -3.36 -1.73 -10.71
N GLY A 161 -2.57 -0.77 -10.25
CA GLY A 161 -1.53 -0.93 -9.24
C GLY A 161 -1.78 -0.07 -8.00
N ALA A 162 -0.96 -0.33 -6.95
CA ALA A 162 -0.87 0.38 -5.69
C ALA A 162 0.60 0.74 -5.40
N HIS A 163 1.16 0.41 -4.22
CA HIS A 163 2.58 0.39 -3.85
C HIS A 163 3.29 1.75 -3.77
N ILE A 164 3.08 2.67 -4.72
CA ILE A 164 3.80 3.95 -4.72
C ILE A 164 3.12 5.03 -3.85
N HIS A 165 1.93 4.76 -3.32
CA HIS A 165 1.15 5.64 -2.46
C HIS A 165 0.85 7.03 -3.05
N TYR A 166 0.91 7.14 -4.35
CA TYR A 166 0.69 8.36 -5.11
C TYR A 166 -0.21 8.07 -6.31
N PRO A 167 -1.45 8.58 -6.35
CA PRO A 167 -2.39 8.26 -7.41
C PRO A 167 -1.98 8.92 -8.72
N TRP A 168 -2.07 8.16 -9.81
CA TRP A 168 -1.88 8.68 -11.14
C TRP A 168 -2.34 7.67 -12.20
N GLU A 169 -2.48 8.13 -13.44
CA GLU A 169 -2.80 7.26 -14.57
C GLU A 169 -2.08 7.70 -15.83
N ARG A 170 -1.88 6.79 -16.76
CA ARG A 170 -1.41 7.04 -18.10
C ARG A 170 -1.78 5.94 -19.08
N ARG A 171 -1.64 6.24 -20.37
CA ARG A 171 -1.79 5.26 -21.45
C ARG A 171 -0.46 5.02 -22.15
N VAL A 172 -0.11 3.74 -22.35
CA VAL A 172 1.10 3.30 -23.02
C VAL A 172 0.75 2.16 -23.96
N ASN A 173 1.05 2.30 -25.26
CA ASN A 173 0.82 1.26 -26.28
C ASN A 173 -0.59 0.67 -26.26
N GLY A 174 -1.60 1.50 -25.99
CA GLY A 174 -3.00 1.10 -25.91
C GLY A 174 -3.45 0.48 -24.59
N ALA A 175 -2.54 0.24 -23.66
CA ALA A 175 -2.87 -0.11 -22.29
C ALA A 175 -3.15 1.12 -21.44
N HIS A 176 -4.04 1.00 -20.47
CA HIS A 176 -4.37 1.99 -19.45
C HIS A 176 -3.78 1.55 -18.12
N ILE A 177 -2.73 2.22 -17.66
CA ILE A 177 -2.08 1.98 -16.37
C ILE A 177 -2.63 2.98 -15.38
N ILE A 178 -3.15 2.48 -14.26
CA ILE A 178 -3.73 3.28 -13.19
C ILE A 178 -3.07 2.85 -11.88
N VAL A 179 -2.60 3.80 -11.09
CA VAL A 179 -2.09 3.54 -9.74
C VAL A 179 -2.94 4.33 -8.76
N ILE A 180 -3.49 3.62 -7.78
CA ILE A 180 -4.34 4.20 -6.74
C ILE A 180 -3.51 4.85 -5.64
N GLY A 181 -4.12 5.76 -4.88
CA GLY A 181 -3.54 6.29 -3.63
C GLY A 181 -3.61 5.28 -2.50
N ALA A 182 -2.87 5.54 -1.44
CA ALA A 182 -2.78 4.69 -0.25
C ALA A 182 -3.87 5.02 0.79
N VAL A 183 -4.46 4.00 1.38
CA VAL A 183 -5.41 4.17 2.49
C VAL A 183 -4.70 4.66 3.75
N GLY A 184 -3.65 3.97 4.16
CA GLY A 184 -3.04 4.19 5.48
C GLY A 184 -1.87 5.15 5.50
N CYS A 185 -1.15 5.31 4.39
CA CYS A 185 0.09 6.07 4.35
C CYS A 185 0.31 6.74 2.98
N PRO A 186 -0.50 7.73 2.56
CA PRO A 186 -0.33 8.43 1.30
C PRO A 186 0.96 9.26 1.26
N PHE A 187 1.49 9.52 0.03
CA PHE A 187 2.72 10.30 -0.17
C PHE A 187 2.54 11.50 -1.11
N ASN A 188 1.31 11.98 -1.28
CA ASN A 188 0.98 13.09 -2.17
C ASN A 188 0.66 14.41 -1.45
N GLY A 189 0.90 14.49 -0.13
CA GLY A 189 0.63 15.66 0.69
C GLY A 189 -0.79 15.75 1.23
N ASP A 190 -1.69 14.83 0.86
CA ASP A 190 -3.03 14.69 1.43
C ASP A 190 -3.02 13.57 2.47
N ILE A 191 -3.23 13.92 3.75
CA ILE A 191 -3.20 12.98 4.89
C ILE A 191 -4.45 12.12 5.02
N ASN A 192 -5.48 12.37 4.22
CA ASN A 192 -6.71 11.58 4.24
C ASN A 192 -6.50 10.18 3.64
N ALA A 193 -7.38 9.26 3.99
CA ALA A 193 -7.36 7.92 3.42
C ALA A 193 -7.77 7.94 1.95
N GLN A 194 -7.03 7.22 1.09
CA GLN A 194 -7.23 7.28 -0.35
C GLN A 194 -7.50 5.91 -0.95
N TYR A 195 -8.44 5.84 -1.91
CA TYR A 195 -8.74 4.62 -2.66
C TYR A 195 -9.20 4.93 -4.09
N GLY A 196 -9.14 3.94 -4.98
CA GLY A 196 -9.60 4.07 -6.37
C GLY A 196 -11.06 3.63 -6.53
N LEU A 197 -11.88 4.48 -7.18
CA LEU A 197 -13.22 4.11 -7.65
C LEU A 197 -13.20 4.04 -9.17
N PHE A 198 -13.79 2.99 -9.72
CA PHE A 198 -13.81 2.70 -11.14
C PHE A 198 -15.23 2.56 -11.65
N ALA A 199 -15.52 3.19 -12.79
CA ALA A 199 -16.80 3.07 -13.47
C ALA A 199 -16.57 2.74 -14.95
N TRP A 200 -17.28 1.75 -15.47
CA TRP A 200 -17.18 1.39 -16.88
C TRP A 200 -17.79 2.48 -17.76
N ASP A 201 -17.06 2.88 -18.78
CA ASP A 201 -17.56 3.78 -19.82
C ASP A 201 -17.82 2.99 -21.11
N GLY A 202 -19.08 2.74 -21.38
CA GLY A 202 -19.52 2.01 -22.59
C GLY A 202 -19.31 2.76 -23.91
N GLU A 203 -19.06 4.07 -23.88
CA GLU A 203 -18.77 4.85 -25.09
C GLU A 203 -17.30 4.73 -25.48
N THR A 204 -16.41 4.86 -24.51
CA THR A 204 -14.96 4.73 -24.72
C THR A 204 -14.46 3.30 -24.64
N HIS A 205 -15.30 2.37 -24.16
CA HIS A 205 -14.93 0.99 -23.85
C HIS A 205 -13.70 0.89 -22.93
N ASP A 206 -13.70 1.70 -21.85
CA ASP A 206 -12.63 1.76 -20.89
C ASP A 206 -13.13 2.04 -19.46
N TRP A 207 -12.26 1.86 -18.46
CA TRP A 207 -12.54 2.20 -17.08
C TRP A 207 -12.20 3.67 -16.82
N ARG A 208 -13.18 4.44 -16.32
CA ARG A 208 -12.93 5.75 -15.73
C ARG A 208 -12.45 5.57 -14.31
N PHE A 209 -11.37 6.23 -13.97
CA PHE A 209 -10.78 6.24 -12.64
C PHE A 209 -11.11 7.53 -11.91
N GLU A 210 -11.56 7.40 -10.67
CA GLU A 210 -11.73 8.50 -9.71
C GLU A 210 -10.89 8.20 -8.47
N GLN A 211 -9.92 9.05 -8.16
CA GLN A 211 -9.22 9.00 -6.88
C GLN A 211 -10.09 9.60 -5.80
N ARG A 212 -10.51 8.80 -4.84
CA ARG A 212 -11.27 9.24 -3.67
C ARG A 212 -10.33 9.57 -2.51
N SER A 213 -10.64 10.66 -1.77
CA SER A 213 -9.95 11.08 -0.56
C SER A 213 -10.98 11.19 0.56
N VAL A 214 -10.80 10.40 1.63
CA VAL A 214 -11.77 10.24 2.72
C VAL A 214 -11.17 10.77 4.01
N PRO A 215 -11.70 11.83 4.60
CA PRO A 215 -11.25 12.32 5.90
C PRO A 215 -11.56 11.30 6.99
N TYR A 216 -10.67 11.19 7.96
CA TYR A 216 -10.86 10.35 9.15
C TYR A 216 -10.29 11.02 10.40
N ASP A 217 -10.58 10.48 11.58
CA ASP A 217 -10.04 10.97 12.84
C ASP A 217 -8.57 10.55 13.00
N HIS A 218 -7.65 11.44 12.62
CA HIS A 218 -6.21 11.23 12.69
C HIS A 218 -5.70 11.06 14.13
N GLU A 219 -6.39 11.60 15.16
CA GLU A 219 -5.96 11.39 16.55
C GLU A 219 -6.04 9.93 16.96
N ARG A 220 -6.93 9.14 16.37
CA ARG A 220 -7.00 7.69 16.65
C ARG A 220 -5.73 6.95 16.22
N ILE A 221 -5.18 7.24 15.04
CA ILE A 221 -3.91 6.63 14.63
C ILE A 221 -2.72 7.19 15.41
N TYR A 222 -2.72 8.49 15.73
CA TYR A 222 -1.66 9.07 16.54
C TYR A 222 -1.68 8.55 17.99
N ALA A 223 -2.85 8.29 18.56
CA ALA A 223 -2.98 7.60 19.85
C ALA A 223 -2.43 6.17 19.75
N ALA A 224 -2.80 5.42 18.73
CA ALA A 224 -2.26 4.08 18.50
C ALA A 224 -0.72 4.06 18.42
N TRP A 225 -0.09 5.03 17.76
CA TRP A 225 1.36 5.17 17.73
C TRP A 225 1.97 5.39 19.12
N ARG A 226 1.33 6.20 19.99
CA ARG A 226 1.80 6.46 21.37
C ARG A 226 1.63 5.25 22.31
N GLU A 227 0.61 4.43 22.06
CA GLU A 227 0.19 3.34 22.96
C GLU A 227 0.73 1.97 22.55
N SER A 228 1.25 1.83 21.34
CA SER A 228 1.65 0.55 20.75
C SER A 228 3.04 0.05 21.16
N GLY A 229 3.85 0.87 21.85
CA GLY A 229 5.25 0.56 22.14
C GLY A 229 6.23 0.82 20.98
N TYR A 230 5.77 1.21 19.79
CA TYR A 230 6.63 1.45 18.62
C TYR A 230 7.64 2.59 18.85
N LEU A 231 7.34 3.52 19.75
CA LEU A 231 8.18 4.68 20.05
C LEU A 231 8.99 4.54 21.35
N ASP A 232 8.79 3.47 22.14
CA ASP A 232 9.27 3.35 23.52
C ASP A 232 10.80 3.23 23.63
N ASP A 233 11.46 2.61 22.63
CA ASP A 233 12.91 2.44 22.60
C ASP A 233 13.65 3.52 21.79
N GLY A 234 12.94 4.60 21.41
CA GLY A 234 13.50 5.69 20.63
C GLY A 234 13.84 5.29 19.19
N SER A 235 13.07 4.38 18.60
CA SER A 235 13.23 3.94 17.21
C SER A 235 13.12 5.10 16.22
N LEU A 236 14.21 5.44 15.56
CA LEU A 236 14.21 6.44 14.48
C LEU A 236 13.30 6.01 13.32
N ALA A 237 13.26 4.72 13.01
CA ALA A 237 12.37 4.19 11.98
C ALA A 237 10.88 4.47 12.30
N ALA A 238 10.46 4.23 13.56
CA ALA A 238 9.11 4.52 14.02
C ALA A 238 8.79 6.02 13.95
N GLU A 239 9.72 6.88 14.34
CA GLU A 239 9.56 8.33 14.25
C GLU A 239 9.38 8.81 12.80
N LEU A 240 10.18 8.27 11.87
CA LEU A 240 10.06 8.59 10.44
C LEU A 240 8.73 8.10 9.85
N MET A 241 8.28 6.89 10.22
CA MET A 241 6.98 6.37 9.79
C MET A 241 5.82 7.21 10.37
N LEU A 242 5.87 7.62 11.64
CA LEU A 242 4.88 8.53 12.21
C LEU A 242 4.88 9.89 11.51
N LEU A 243 6.06 10.40 11.12
CA LEU A 243 6.17 11.63 10.36
C LEU A 243 5.53 11.48 8.96
N GLU A 244 5.66 10.32 8.31
CA GLU A 244 4.97 10.01 7.05
C GLU A 244 3.45 10.10 7.21
N HIS A 245 2.87 9.53 8.27
CA HIS A 245 1.43 9.66 8.57
C HIS A 245 0.98 11.11 8.80
N ARG A 246 1.83 11.95 9.39
CA ARG A 246 1.51 13.36 9.69
C ARG A 246 1.63 14.28 8.49
N THR A 247 2.49 13.93 7.54
CA THR A 247 2.87 14.85 6.46
C THR A 247 2.39 14.36 5.09
N ALA A 248 1.95 13.12 4.98
CA ALA A 248 1.70 12.43 3.71
C ALA A 248 2.88 12.59 2.73
N ARG A 249 4.09 12.46 3.24
CA ARG A 249 5.34 12.56 2.48
C ARG A 249 6.29 11.45 2.91
N THR A 250 7.08 10.94 1.97
CA THR A 250 8.05 9.89 2.26
C THR A 250 9.27 10.45 2.99
N HIS A 251 9.63 9.84 4.12
CA HIS A 251 10.80 10.17 4.95
C HIS A 251 11.70 8.97 5.20
N TYR A 252 11.12 7.80 5.44
CA TYR A 252 11.82 6.57 5.77
C TYR A 252 12.66 6.06 4.59
N VAL A 253 12.06 5.85 3.42
CA VAL A 253 12.74 5.27 2.24
C VAL A 253 13.86 6.16 1.73
N PRO A 254 13.70 7.49 1.55
CA PRO A 254 14.79 8.36 1.11
C PRO A 254 16.01 8.35 2.05
N PHE A 255 15.80 8.25 3.35
CA PHE A 255 16.89 8.13 4.31
C PHE A 255 17.57 6.76 4.24
N TRP A 256 16.77 5.69 4.15
CA TRP A 256 17.27 4.32 3.98
C TRP A 256 18.18 4.23 2.74
N ASP A 257 17.68 4.65 1.58
CA ASP A 257 18.41 4.61 0.31
C ASP A 257 19.69 5.46 0.35
N TRP A 258 19.62 6.63 1.01
CA TRP A 258 20.78 7.50 1.18
C TRP A 258 21.88 6.83 2.02
N CYS A 259 21.51 6.10 3.08
CA CYS A 259 22.45 5.33 3.89
C CYS A 259 23.04 4.16 3.10
N LEU A 260 22.20 3.38 2.40
CA LEU A 260 22.66 2.26 1.58
C LEU A 260 23.66 2.70 0.51
N ALA A 261 23.39 3.79 -0.20
CA ALA A 261 24.27 4.30 -1.24
C ALA A 261 25.64 4.76 -0.72
N ARG A 262 25.80 4.93 0.59
CA ARG A 262 27.01 5.45 1.25
C ARG A 262 27.64 4.45 2.22
N ASP A 263 27.09 3.25 2.32
CA ASP A 263 27.48 2.24 3.31
C ASP A 263 27.51 2.80 4.74
N LEU A 264 26.45 3.55 5.10
CA LEU A 264 26.28 4.19 6.41
C LEU A 264 25.25 3.44 7.27
N PRO A 265 25.44 3.41 8.60
CA PRO A 265 24.46 2.80 9.49
C PRO A 265 23.19 3.68 9.60
N LEU A 266 22.05 3.02 9.86
CA LEU A 266 20.74 3.65 10.00
C LEU A 266 20.58 4.26 11.43
N THR A 267 21.32 5.33 11.70
CA THR A 267 21.41 5.98 13.02
C THR A 267 20.92 7.42 12.98
N ARG A 268 20.69 8.00 14.17
CA ARG A 268 20.36 9.43 14.32
C ARG A 268 21.48 10.35 13.81
N GLU A 269 22.75 9.96 13.95
CA GLU A 269 23.89 10.70 13.40
C GLU A 269 23.83 10.73 11.87
N SER A 270 23.63 9.57 11.26
CA SER A 270 23.45 9.48 9.78
C SER A 270 22.24 10.29 9.32
N HIS A 271 21.14 10.27 10.09
CA HIS A 271 19.94 11.06 9.77
C HIS A 271 20.19 12.56 9.85
N ALA A 272 20.91 13.03 10.87
CA ALA A 272 21.28 14.45 10.97
C ALA A 272 22.12 14.91 9.76
N ARG A 273 23.05 14.06 9.28
CA ARG A 273 23.83 14.33 8.05
C ARG A 273 22.94 14.35 6.82
N PHE A 274 22.03 13.37 6.68
CA PHE A 274 21.07 13.32 5.57
C PHE A 274 20.22 14.58 5.48
N VAL A 275 19.72 15.08 6.62
CA VAL A 275 18.92 16.33 6.67
C VAL A 275 19.78 17.54 6.28
N ALA A 276 21.01 17.63 6.80
CA ALA A 276 21.92 18.76 6.50
C ALA A 276 22.31 18.83 5.01
N GLU A 277 22.40 17.69 4.30
CA GLU A 277 22.72 17.68 2.86
C GLU A 277 21.54 18.06 1.95
N ARG A 278 20.32 18.10 2.50
CA ARG A 278 19.08 18.38 1.72
C ARG A 278 18.44 19.74 2.01
N GLY A 279 18.85 20.38 3.09
CA GLY A 279 18.42 21.74 3.46
C GLY A 279 19.36 22.78 2.92
#